data_a7cf3f98a95d2e05bfd48bf1ada7e50a
#
_entry.id   a7cf3f98a95d2e05bfd48bf1ada7e50a
#
_cell.length_a   1.000
_cell.length_b   1.000
_cell.length_c   1.000
_cell.angle_alpha   90.00
_cell.angle_beta   90.00
_cell.angle_gamma   90.00
#
_symmetry.space_group_name_H-M   'P 1'
#
loop_
_entity.id
_entity.type
_entity.pdbx_description
1 polymer ?
#
loop_
_entity_poly.entity_id
_entity_poly.type
_entity_poly.pdbx_seq_one_letter_code
_entity_poly.pdbx_strand_id
1 'polypeptide(L)'
;MKVSLVLASAYAMRGDVRAMLNLATALSDRHDVEVISVRRQKEKPFFSVGPNVAMRSLIDARPGVRHLFPRGQVRAEVALWRLLRNLKSDVLITTRPGLGVQAARHAPRETLKIAREWGRPAVPGPVKRFYPRLNAVVTATESAQEEWSKLLTDGPPVTSVLDALPDGPWPRSRMDNRIVAAGGRWVPVKAYDRLIKAFAIVADKRPDWRLRLYGGGPEERRLRALVRELSLHNHVYFMGTTPDLAGEFAKASIVATTSLTEDLGMAVLEAMGCGVPVVAFDGARGPREFVATGYNGVLVPETEGDLELFAAALLALIDDERRRRSLAAGALDTAVRHAAGEVAEQWEKLIGDLR
;
A
#
# COMPACT_ATOMS: atom_id res chain seq x y z
N MET A 1 -18.89 -10.10 15.80
CA MET A 1 -17.64 -10.49 16.46
C MET A 1 -16.84 -9.25 16.81
N LYS A 2 -15.95 -9.34 17.79
CA LYS A 2 -14.97 -8.27 18.05
C LYS A 2 -13.67 -8.56 17.32
N VAL A 3 -13.26 -7.65 16.43
CA VAL A 3 -12.06 -7.76 15.60
C VAL A 3 -11.08 -6.65 15.97
N SER A 4 -9.87 -7.01 16.40
CA SER A 4 -8.81 -6.05 16.71
C SER A 4 -7.70 -6.10 15.65
N LEU A 5 -7.40 -4.96 15.04
CA LEU A 5 -6.30 -4.79 14.11
C LEU A 5 -5.14 -4.05 14.82
N VAL A 6 -3.97 -4.68 14.92
CA VAL A 6 -2.80 -4.09 15.59
C VAL A 6 -1.75 -3.66 14.56
N LEU A 7 -1.47 -2.36 14.53
CA LEU A 7 -0.50 -1.73 13.64
C LEU A 7 0.65 -1.08 14.45
N ALA A 8 1.85 -1.09 13.89
CA ALA A 8 2.99 -0.40 14.52
C ALA A 8 2.73 1.12 14.65
N SER A 9 2.12 1.73 13.64
CA SER A 9 1.57 3.10 13.68
C SER A 9 0.48 3.23 12.62
N ALA A 10 -0.74 3.52 13.07
CA ALA A 10 -1.88 3.83 12.19
C ALA A 10 -1.85 5.28 11.65
N TYR A 11 -0.85 6.08 12.03
CA TYR A 11 -0.71 7.49 11.67
C TYR A 11 0.24 7.72 10.48
N ALA A 12 0.88 6.67 9.97
CA ALA A 12 1.90 6.79 8.94
C ALA A 12 1.29 6.85 7.53
N MET A 13 1.90 7.65 6.64
CA MET A 13 1.62 7.66 5.20
C MET A 13 2.29 6.44 4.53
N ARG A 14 1.63 5.28 4.59
CA ARG A 14 2.15 4.00 4.07
C ARG A 14 1.02 3.15 3.49
N GLY A 15 1.32 2.38 2.44
CA GLY A 15 0.35 1.50 1.78
C GLY A 15 -0.22 0.43 2.71
N ASP A 16 0.60 -0.22 3.54
CA ASP A 16 0.17 -1.20 4.53
C ASP A 16 -0.81 -0.61 5.56
N VAL A 17 -0.60 0.63 5.99
CA VAL A 17 -1.54 1.35 6.87
C VAL A 17 -2.84 1.65 6.13
N ARG A 18 -2.76 2.14 4.89
CA ARG A 18 -3.93 2.40 4.04
C ARG A 18 -4.80 1.15 3.90
N ALA A 19 -4.19 0.03 3.47
CA ALA A 19 -4.87 -1.25 3.29
C ALA A 19 -5.58 -1.73 4.57
N MET A 20 -4.90 -1.63 5.72
CA MET A 20 -5.50 -2.07 6.98
C MET A 20 -6.61 -1.16 7.49
N LEU A 21 -6.53 0.15 7.26
CA LEU A 21 -7.63 1.06 7.61
C LEU A 21 -8.84 0.86 6.70
N ASN A 22 -8.62 0.58 5.40
CA ASN A 22 -9.68 0.20 4.49
C ASN A 22 -10.35 -1.11 4.91
N LEU A 23 -9.56 -2.14 5.24
CA LEU A 23 -10.08 -3.41 5.76
C LEU A 23 -10.86 -3.21 7.06
N ALA A 24 -10.35 -2.43 8.01
CA ALA A 24 -11.05 -2.14 9.24
C ALA A 24 -12.41 -1.48 8.98
N THR A 25 -12.44 -0.52 8.04
CA THR A 25 -13.68 0.14 7.63
C THR A 25 -14.66 -0.87 7.00
N ALA A 26 -14.20 -1.70 6.06
CA ALA A 26 -15.03 -2.70 5.39
C ALA A 26 -15.61 -3.74 6.37
N LEU A 27 -14.84 -4.18 7.35
CA LEU A 27 -15.31 -5.12 8.36
C LEU A 27 -16.25 -4.49 9.39
N SER A 28 -16.20 -3.16 9.58
CA SER A 28 -16.99 -2.46 10.61
C SER A 28 -18.49 -2.39 10.32
N ASP A 29 -18.92 -2.73 9.10
CA ASP A 29 -20.33 -2.81 8.76
C ASP A 29 -21.04 -4.01 9.42
N ARG A 30 -20.28 -5.06 9.74
CA ARG A 30 -20.83 -6.33 10.29
C ARG A 30 -20.19 -6.74 11.61
N HIS A 31 -19.12 -6.09 12.04
CA HIS A 31 -18.34 -6.46 13.21
C HIS A 31 -18.02 -5.25 14.11
N ASP A 32 -17.77 -5.49 15.40
CA ASP A 32 -17.18 -4.51 16.32
C ASP A 32 -15.67 -4.44 16.06
N VAL A 33 -15.22 -3.41 15.35
CA VAL A 33 -13.85 -3.28 14.86
C VAL A 33 -13.07 -2.20 15.62
N GLU A 34 -11.92 -2.56 16.16
CA GLU A 34 -10.98 -1.60 16.73
C GLU A 34 -9.61 -1.64 16.00
N VAL A 35 -9.05 -0.47 15.73
CA VAL A 35 -7.66 -0.30 15.27
C VAL A 35 -6.80 0.16 16.44
N ILE A 36 -5.79 -0.64 16.76
CA ILE A 36 -4.84 -0.38 17.83
C ILE A 36 -3.49 0.02 17.25
N SER A 37 -3.14 1.28 17.37
CA SER A 37 -1.82 1.78 16.99
C SER A 37 -0.84 1.61 18.16
N VAL A 38 0.26 0.90 17.97
CA VAL A 38 1.28 0.80 19.03
C VAL A 38 1.83 2.18 19.36
N ARG A 39 2.08 3.02 18.34
CA ARG A 39 2.63 4.38 18.51
C ARG A 39 1.78 5.43 17.81
N ARG A 40 1.46 6.51 18.51
CA ARG A 40 0.88 7.73 17.97
C ARG A 40 1.99 8.73 17.67
N GLN A 41 2.28 8.97 16.40
CA GLN A 41 3.37 9.86 15.98
C GLN A 41 2.87 11.23 15.47
N LYS A 42 1.57 11.36 15.19
CA LYS A 42 0.92 12.57 14.70
C LYS A 42 -0.40 12.78 15.44
N GLU A 43 -0.94 13.98 15.36
CA GLU A 43 -2.20 14.31 16.01
C GLU A 43 -3.39 13.57 15.40
N LYS A 44 -3.42 13.51 14.06
CA LYS A 44 -4.45 12.80 13.28
C LYS A 44 -3.81 11.74 12.39
N PRO A 45 -4.49 10.64 12.10
CA PRO A 45 -4.09 9.69 11.07
C PRO A 45 -3.93 10.41 9.72
N PHE A 46 -3.03 9.91 8.89
CA PHE A 46 -2.86 10.43 7.54
C PHE A 46 -4.05 10.04 6.63
N PHE A 47 -4.51 8.81 6.76
CA PHE A 47 -5.69 8.30 6.05
C PHE A 47 -6.91 8.32 6.98
N SER A 48 -8.08 8.58 6.41
CA SER A 48 -9.35 8.45 7.12
C SER A 48 -9.63 6.99 7.46
N VAL A 49 -10.42 6.79 8.49
CA VAL A 49 -10.98 5.49 8.89
C VAL A 49 -12.49 5.66 9.02
N GLY A 50 -13.25 4.61 8.78
CA GLY A 50 -14.71 4.62 8.85
C GLY A 50 -15.22 5.07 10.24
N PRO A 51 -16.39 5.71 10.31
CA PRO A 51 -16.93 6.25 11.56
C PRO A 51 -17.24 5.17 12.61
N ASN A 52 -17.50 3.95 12.17
CA ASN A 52 -17.83 2.82 13.04
C ASN A 52 -16.59 2.08 13.57
N VAL A 53 -15.37 2.51 13.22
CA VAL A 53 -14.13 1.89 13.66
C VAL A 53 -13.58 2.63 14.89
N ALA A 54 -13.50 1.94 16.01
CA ALA A 54 -12.82 2.47 17.18
C ALA A 54 -11.30 2.54 16.94
N MET A 55 -10.66 3.66 17.27
CA MET A 55 -9.22 3.80 17.11
C MET A 55 -8.57 4.28 18.41
N ARG A 56 -7.55 3.56 18.89
CA ARG A 56 -6.75 3.95 20.05
C ARG A 56 -5.27 3.72 19.87
N SER A 57 -4.46 4.36 20.69
CA SER A 57 -3.00 4.23 20.67
C SER A 57 -2.47 3.78 22.03
N LEU A 58 -1.43 2.94 22.02
CA LEU A 58 -0.82 2.45 23.26
C LEU A 58 0.16 3.47 23.84
N ILE A 59 0.89 4.17 22.95
CA ILE A 59 1.89 5.16 23.35
C ILE A 59 1.74 6.41 22.51
N ASP A 60 1.77 7.56 23.19
CA ASP A 60 1.93 8.85 22.52
C ASP A 60 3.43 9.11 22.26
N ALA A 61 3.84 9.06 21.01
CA ALA A 61 5.20 9.27 20.56
C ALA A 61 5.33 10.55 19.70
N ARG A 62 4.41 11.51 19.89
CA ARG A 62 4.46 12.80 19.18
C ARG A 62 5.66 13.64 19.64
N PRO A 63 6.28 14.43 18.74
CA PRO A 63 7.29 15.39 19.14
C PRO A 63 6.78 16.35 20.23
N GLY A 64 7.61 16.61 21.25
CA GLY A 64 7.26 17.51 22.35
C GLY A 64 6.50 16.87 23.53
N VAL A 65 6.00 15.65 23.39
CA VAL A 65 5.43 14.92 24.53
C VAL A 65 6.54 14.41 25.43
N ARG A 66 6.65 14.97 26.64
CA ARG A 66 7.63 14.52 27.64
C ARG A 66 7.21 13.18 28.24
N HIS A 67 8.14 12.24 28.30
CA HIS A 67 7.96 10.95 28.93
C HIS A 67 8.92 10.78 30.11
N LEU A 68 8.42 10.26 31.23
CA LEU A 68 9.22 9.98 32.42
C LEU A 68 10.40 9.01 32.17
N PHE A 69 10.33 8.18 31.10
CA PHE A 69 11.37 7.22 30.74
C PHE A 69 11.82 7.42 29.29
N PRO A 70 13.13 7.63 29.03
CA PRO A 70 13.64 7.99 27.71
C PRO A 70 13.65 6.86 26.65
N ARG A 71 13.45 5.61 27.05
CA ARG A 71 13.47 4.45 26.11
C ARG A 71 12.07 4.11 25.58
N GLY A 72 11.59 4.88 24.62
CA GLY A 72 10.27 4.70 23.99
C GLY A 72 10.01 3.31 23.39
N GLN A 73 11.04 2.53 23.06
CA GLN A 73 10.89 1.18 22.54
C GLN A 73 10.46 0.18 23.61
N VAL A 74 11.10 0.19 24.78
CA VAL A 74 10.75 -0.70 25.91
C VAL A 74 9.32 -0.44 26.39
N ARG A 75 8.91 0.83 26.45
CA ARG A 75 7.52 1.18 26.81
C ARG A 75 6.52 0.62 25.80
N ALA A 76 6.85 0.70 24.50
CA ALA A 76 6.00 0.16 23.45
C ALA A 76 5.84 -1.36 23.58
N GLU A 77 6.92 -2.06 23.85
CA GLU A 77 6.90 -3.50 24.05
C GLU A 77 6.12 -3.92 25.29
N VAL A 78 6.30 -3.23 26.42
CA VAL A 78 5.54 -3.50 27.64
C VAL A 78 4.04 -3.19 27.46
N ALA A 79 3.70 -2.08 26.80
CA ALA A 79 2.31 -1.72 26.56
C ALA A 79 1.65 -2.73 25.61
N LEU A 80 2.35 -3.15 24.55
CA LEU A 80 1.88 -4.18 23.62
C LEU A 80 1.72 -5.53 24.33
N TRP A 81 2.68 -5.92 25.13
CA TRP A 81 2.61 -7.16 25.92
C TRP A 81 1.39 -7.17 26.85
N ARG A 82 1.15 -6.06 27.61
CA ARG A 82 -0.03 -5.93 28.48
C ARG A 82 -1.34 -5.98 27.69
N LEU A 83 -1.39 -5.29 26.54
CA LEU A 83 -2.54 -5.35 25.65
C LEU A 83 -2.83 -6.79 25.24
N LEU A 84 -1.83 -7.48 24.66
CA LEU A 84 -2.03 -8.82 24.09
C LEU A 84 -2.46 -9.83 25.15
N ARG A 85 -1.87 -9.79 26.36
CA ARG A 85 -2.26 -10.72 27.44
C ARG A 85 -3.69 -10.54 27.95
N ASN A 86 -4.22 -9.33 27.85
CA ASN A 86 -5.57 -9.00 28.34
C ASN A 86 -6.55 -8.72 27.18
N LEU A 87 -6.22 -9.19 25.99
CA LEU A 87 -7.04 -8.96 24.80
C LEU A 87 -8.38 -9.71 24.95
N LYS A 88 -9.47 -8.98 24.71
CA LYS A 88 -10.84 -9.53 24.73
C LYS A 88 -11.44 -9.39 23.31
N SER A 89 -10.82 -10.01 22.34
CA SER A 89 -11.27 -9.99 20.94
C SER A 89 -11.38 -11.40 20.40
N ASP A 90 -12.41 -11.64 19.60
CA ASP A 90 -12.59 -12.92 18.92
C ASP A 90 -11.49 -13.16 17.89
N VAL A 91 -11.12 -12.08 17.16
CA VAL A 91 -10.12 -12.10 16.10
C VAL A 91 -9.07 -11.01 16.34
N LEU A 92 -7.81 -11.38 16.21
CA LEU A 92 -6.67 -10.47 16.23
C LEU A 92 -5.95 -10.54 14.90
N ILE A 93 -5.92 -9.42 14.17
CA ILE A 93 -5.15 -9.26 12.94
C ILE A 93 -3.94 -8.38 13.22
N THR A 94 -2.75 -8.89 12.96
CA THR A 94 -1.49 -8.13 13.14
C THR A 94 -0.84 -7.84 11.80
N THR A 95 -0.11 -6.73 11.73
CA THR A 95 0.69 -6.36 10.56
C THR A 95 2.17 -6.44 10.90
N ARG A 96 2.96 -6.93 9.97
CA ARG A 96 4.41 -7.10 10.09
C ARG A 96 4.86 -8.22 11.04
N PRO A 97 5.96 -8.87 10.70
CA PRO A 97 6.47 -10.04 11.44
C PRO A 97 6.69 -9.81 12.93
N GLY A 98 7.16 -8.63 13.32
CA GLY A 98 7.38 -8.31 14.74
C GLY A 98 6.11 -8.35 15.59
N LEU A 99 4.99 -7.81 15.07
CA LEU A 99 3.70 -7.84 15.76
C LEU A 99 3.09 -9.24 15.74
N GLY A 100 3.22 -9.98 14.63
CA GLY A 100 2.79 -11.37 14.53
C GLY A 100 3.50 -12.28 15.56
N VAL A 101 4.81 -12.12 15.73
CA VAL A 101 5.58 -12.84 16.76
C VAL A 101 5.08 -12.51 18.17
N GLN A 102 4.79 -11.25 18.47
CA GLN A 102 4.26 -10.86 19.78
C GLN A 102 2.84 -11.41 20.03
N ALA A 103 1.98 -11.39 19.01
CA ALA A 103 0.65 -12.01 19.08
C ALA A 103 0.73 -13.53 19.32
N ALA A 104 1.57 -14.22 18.57
CA ALA A 104 1.80 -15.67 18.72
C ALA A 104 2.31 -16.07 20.11
N ARG A 105 3.05 -15.17 20.77
CA ARG A 105 3.62 -15.41 22.13
C ARG A 105 2.68 -15.07 23.27
N HIS A 106 1.83 -14.05 23.10
CA HIS A 106 1.19 -13.40 24.24
C HIS A 106 -0.32 -13.29 24.15
N ALA A 107 -0.93 -13.39 22.96
CA ALA A 107 -2.37 -13.33 22.84
C ALA A 107 -3.05 -14.59 23.40
N PRO A 108 -4.28 -14.49 23.95
CA PRO A 108 -5.01 -15.61 24.49
C PRO A 108 -5.20 -16.75 23.48
N ARG A 109 -5.35 -17.97 23.98
CA ARG A 109 -5.51 -19.16 23.10
C ARG A 109 -6.84 -19.13 22.35
N GLU A 110 -7.87 -18.63 22.98
CA GLU A 110 -9.23 -18.49 22.47
C GLU A 110 -9.37 -17.45 21.36
N THR A 111 -8.44 -16.48 21.28
CA THR A 111 -8.42 -15.46 20.22
C THR A 111 -7.86 -16.05 18.93
N LEU A 112 -8.60 -15.93 17.83
CA LEU A 112 -8.14 -16.27 16.50
C LEU A 112 -7.04 -15.27 16.05
N LYS A 113 -5.83 -15.75 15.84
CA LYS A 113 -4.62 -14.93 15.56
C LYS A 113 -4.24 -15.04 14.10
N ILE A 114 -4.33 -13.95 13.37
CA ILE A 114 -4.00 -13.85 11.94
C ILE A 114 -2.88 -12.83 11.75
N ALA A 115 -1.82 -13.21 11.05
CA ALA A 115 -0.79 -12.27 10.61
C ALA A 115 -1.07 -11.84 9.17
N ARG A 116 -1.25 -10.53 8.93
CA ARG A 116 -1.30 -9.93 7.59
C ARG A 116 0.11 -9.52 7.18
N GLU A 117 0.63 -10.13 6.13
CA GLU A 117 2.00 -9.95 5.65
C GLU A 117 2.01 -9.57 4.17
N TRP A 118 2.98 -8.74 3.78
CA TRP A 118 3.14 -8.30 2.38
C TRP A 118 4.48 -8.76 1.81
N GLY A 119 5.58 -8.40 2.44
CA GLY A 119 6.93 -8.78 2.00
C GLY A 119 7.56 -9.86 2.87
N ARG A 120 8.74 -10.32 2.47
CA ARG A 120 9.52 -11.30 3.25
C ARG A 120 9.96 -10.72 4.60
N PRO A 121 10.00 -11.52 5.66
CA PRO A 121 10.53 -11.07 6.93
C PRO A 121 12.06 -10.86 6.84
N ALA A 122 12.52 -9.69 7.30
CA ALA A 122 13.96 -9.38 7.36
C ALA A 122 14.71 -10.37 8.29
N VAL A 123 14.04 -10.87 9.33
CA VAL A 123 14.60 -11.86 10.28
C VAL A 123 13.67 -13.06 10.34
N PRO A 124 13.93 -14.13 9.57
CA PRO A 124 13.04 -15.29 9.47
C PRO A 124 13.03 -16.19 10.72
N GLY A 125 14.10 -16.22 11.52
CA GLY A 125 14.22 -17.11 12.67
C GLY A 125 13.08 -16.99 13.69
N PRO A 126 12.77 -15.81 14.22
CA PRO A 126 11.62 -15.62 15.12
C PRO A 126 10.28 -15.97 14.49
N VAL A 127 10.11 -15.72 13.19
CA VAL A 127 8.90 -16.07 12.45
C VAL A 127 8.74 -17.60 12.41
N LYS A 128 9.73 -18.33 11.95
CA LYS A 128 9.71 -19.82 11.94
C LYS A 128 9.41 -20.41 13.32
N ARG A 129 9.96 -19.81 14.38
CA ARG A 129 9.79 -20.29 15.76
C ARG A 129 8.39 -20.05 16.34
N PHE A 130 7.76 -18.90 16.03
CA PHE A 130 6.55 -18.48 16.74
C PHE A 130 5.29 -18.51 15.90
N TYR A 131 5.38 -18.36 14.57
CA TYR A 131 4.21 -18.36 13.68
C TYR A 131 3.41 -19.68 13.69
N PRO A 132 3.99 -20.88 13.97
CA PRO A 132 3.20 -22.10 14.17
C PRO A 132 2.12 -22.00 15.27
N ARG A 133 2.13 -20.92 16.07
CA ARG A 133 1.09 -20.65 17.10
C ARG A 133 -0.02 -19.72 16.60
N LEU A 134 0.09 -19.20 15.38
CA LEU A 134 -0.96 -18.44 14.71
C LEU A 134 -1.98 -19.39 14.10
N ASN A 135 -3.17 -18.87 13.79
CA ASN A 135 -4.20 -19.64 13.10
C ASN A 135 -4.06 -19.53 11.58
N ALA A 136 -3.59 -18.39 11.07
CA ALA A 136 -3.28 -18.20 9.66
C ALA A 136 -2.25 -17.10 9.41
N VAL A 137 -1.61 -17.15 8.24
CA VAL A 137 -0.89 -16.03 7.62
C VAL A 137 -1.64 -15.63 6.35
N VAL A 138 -1.95 -14.35 6.22
CA VAL A 138 -2.66 -13.83 5.06
C VAL A 138 -1.76 -12.87 4.30
N THR A 139 -1.58 -13.12 3.02
CA THR A 139 -0.79 -12.27 2.12
C THR A 139 -1.69 -11.49 1.17
N ALA A 140 -1.14 -10.50 0.45
CA ALA A 140 -1.90 -9.68 -0.48
C ALA A 140 -1.91 -10.25 -1.91
N THR A 141 -0.96 -11.13 -2.22
CA THR A 141 -0.71 -11.65 -3.56
C THR A 141 -0.39 -13.15 -3.50
N GLU A 142 -0.64 -13.84 -4.60
CA GLU A 142 -0.32 -15.27 -4.73
C GLU A 142 1.19 -15.52 -4.66
N SER A 143 2.00 -14.66 -5.27
CA SER A 143 3.46 -14.78 -5.22
C SER A 143 3.99 -14.63 -3.78
N ALA A 144 3.42 -13.74 -2.98
CA ALA A 144 3.75 -13.63 -1.56
C ALA A 144 3.27 -14.86 -0.77
N GLN A 145 2.09 -15.41 -1.09
CA GLN A 145 1.60 -16.65 -0.49
C GLN A 145 2.58 -17.81 -0.69
N GLU A 146 3.05 -18.01 -1.92
CA GLU A 146 4.05 -19.06 -2.21
C GLU A 146 5.33 -18.88 -1.41
N GLU A 147 5.85 -17.66 -1.31
CA GLU A 147 7.06 -17.37 -0.55
C GLU A 147 6.89 -17.65 0.95
N TRP A 148 5.77 -17.24 1.52
CA TRP A 148 5.48 -17.49 2.93
C TRP A 148 5.20 -18.98 3.21
N SER A 149 4.55 -19.71 2.30
CA SER A 149 4.34 -21.15 2.39
C SER A 149 5.67 -21.90 2.39
N LYS A 150 6.62 -21.52 1.53
CA LYS A 150 7.98 -22.08 1.51
C LYS A 150 8.77 -21.77 2.80
N LEU A 151 8.48 -20.63 3.44
CA LEU A 151 9.12 -20.25 4.70
C LEU A 151 8.56 -21.01 5.91
N LEU A 152 7.26 -21.31 5.90
CA LEU A 152 6.48 -21.88 7.01
C LEU A 152 5.96 -23.30 6.68
N THR A 153 6.83 -24.20 6.24
CA THR A 153 6.45 -25.56 5.82
C THR A 153 5.64 -26.33 6.86
N ASP A 154 5.97 -26.17 8.14
CA ASP A 154 5.26 -26.80 9.26
C ASP A 154 4.45 -25.78 10.08
N GLY A 155 4.03 -24.70 9.42
CA GLY A 155 3.36 -23.56 10.04
C GLY A 155 1.84 -23.56 9.87
N PRO A 156 1.19 -22.45 10.19
CA PRO A 156 -0.23 -22.26 9.94
C PRO A 156 -0.50 -22.16 8.43
N PRO A 157 -1.76 -22.34 8.00
CA PRO A 157 -2.12 -22.14 6.61
C PRO A 157 -1.75 -20.72 6.16
N VAL A 158 -1.19 -20.63 4.95
CA VAL A 158 -0.89 -19.38 4.27
C VAL A 158 -1.86 -19.22 3.11
N THR A 159 -2.60 -18.13 3.09
CA THR A 159 -3.57 -17.83 2.02
C THR A 159 -3.39 -16.39 1.52
N SER A 160 -3.86 -16.09 0.33
CA SER A 160 -3.94 -14.73 -0.18
C SER A 160 -5.36 -14.18 -0.05
N VAL A 161 -5.47 -12.94 0.39
CA VAL A 161 -6.70 -12.13 0.35
C VAL A 161 -6.31 -10.75 -0.17
N LEU A 162 -7.07 -10.21 -1.10
CA LEU A 162 -6.77 -8.93 -1.72
C LEU A 162 -6.81 -7.78 -0.70
N ASP A 163 -6.12 -6.68 -1.01
CA ASP A 163 -6.22 -5.46 -0.23
C ASP A 163 -7.40 -4.62 -0.71
N ALA A 164 -8.17 -4.10 0.24
CA ALA A 164 -9.36 -3.32 -0.05
C ALA A 164 -9.00 -1.89 -0.52
N LEU A 165 -9.65 -1.44 -1.57
CA LEU A 165 -9.80 -0.03 -1.86
C LEU A 165 -10.82 0.59 -0.88
N PRO A 166 -10.74 1.91 -0.59
CA PRO A 166 -11.81 2.59 0.17
C PRO A 166 -13.15 2.47 -0.54
N ASP A 167 -14.24 2.54 0.23
CA ASP A 167 -15.56 2.64 -0.35
C ASP A 167 -15.69 3.89 -1.23
N GLY A 168 -16.43 3.73 -2.34
CA GLY A 168 -16.66 4.79 -3.31
C GLY A 168 -17.87 5.67 -3.00
N PRO A 169 -18.19 6.65 -3.86
CA PRO A 169 -17.85 6.63 -5.29
C PRO A 169 -16.44 7.13 -5.59
N TRP A 170 -15.73 6.43 -6.47
CA TRP A 170 -14.41 6.82 -6.93
C TRP A 170 -14.52 7.90 -8.00
N PRO A 171 -13.71 8.98 -7.92
CA PRO A 171 -13.65 9.97 -8.97
C PRO A 171 -13.12 9.35 -10.27
N ARG A 172 -13.74 9.67 -11.40
CA ARG A 172 -13.38 9.10 -12.70
C ARG A 172 -12.54 10.07 -13.50
N SER A 173 -11.45 9.58 -14.08
CA SER A 173 -10.66 10.37 -15.03
C SER A 173 -11.42 10.53 -16.35
N ARG A 174 -11.40 11.75 -16.90
CA ARG A 174 -11.89 12.03 -18.25
C ARG A 174 -10.85 11.73 -19.32
N MET A 175 -9.57 11.58 -18.94
CA MET A 175 -8.40 11.36 -19.81
C MET A 175 -8.13 12.48 -20.83
N ASP A 176 -8.68 13.65 -20.60
CA ASP A 176 -8.51 14.83 -21.43
C ASP A 176 -7.35 15.73 -20.98
N ASN A 177 -6.82 15.51 -19.79
CA ASN A 177 -5.68 16.25 -19.27
C ASN A 177 -4.34 15.62 -19.73
N ARG A 178 -3.40 16.46 -20.11
CA ARG A 178 -2.04 16.06 -20.54
C ARG A 178 -1.14 15.89 -19.31
N ILE A 179 -1.54 14.97 -18.43
CA ILE A 179 -0.89 14.73 -17.14
C ILE A 179 -0.55 13.25 -17.00
N VAL A 180 0.73 12.99 -16.73
CA VAL A 180 1.21 11.76 -16.11
C VAL A 180 1.33 12.03 -14.61
N ALA A 181 0.77 11.17 -13.77
CA ALA A 181 0.85 11.30 -12.32
C ALA A 181 1.62 10.13 -11.70
N ALA A 182 2.27 10.38 -10.57
CA ALA A 182 2.86 9.35 -9.75
C ALA A 182 2.67 9.69 -8.27
N GLY A 183 2.40 8.69 -7.43
CA GLY A 183 2.10 8.89 -6.02
C GLY A 183 2.84 7.92 -5.10
N GLY A 184 3.39 8.43 -3.99
CA GLY A 184 4.05 7.61 -2.99
C GLY A 184 5.14 8.35 -2.21
N ARG A 185 5.82 7.64 -1.30
CA ARG A 185 6.92 8.21 -0.54
C ARG A 185 8.16 8.43 -1.42
N TRP A 186 8.82 9.56 -1.29
CA TRP A 186 10.08 9.83 -2.00
C TRP A 186 11.26 9.24 -1.23
N VAL A 187 11.45 7.94 -1.42
CA VAL A 187 12.53 7.12 -0.84
C VAL A 187 13.26 6.37 -1.96
N PRO A 188 14.51 5.94 -1.78
CA PRO A 188 15.33 5.34 -2.85
C PRO A 188 14.63 4.19 -3.58
N VAL A 189 13.96 3.30 -2.84
CA VAL A 189 13.27 2.13 -3.40
C VAL A 189 12.13 2.47 -4.37
N LYS A 190 11.57 3.69 -4.32
CA LYS A 190 10.54 4.16 -5.24
C LYS A 190 11.11 4.70 -6.56
N ALA A 191 12.40 4.94 -6.62
CA ALA A 191 13.19 5.28 -7.80
C ALA A 191 12.56 6.37 -8.68
N TYR A 192 12.04 7.45 -8.08
CA TYR A 192 11.46 8.57 -8.81
C TYR A 192 12.45 9.26 -9.76
N ASP A 193 13.75 9.11 -9.54
CA ASP A 193 14.79 9.57 -10.45
C ASP A 193 14.71 8.86 -11.81
N ARG A 194 14.39 7.56 -11.85
CA ARG A 194 14.13 6.83 -13.11
C ARG A 194 12.93 7.42 -13.85
N LEU A 195 11.84 7.70 -13.14
CA LEU A 195 10.65 8.32 -13.74
C LEU A 195 10.95 9.71 -14.30
N ILE A 196 11.69 10.54 -13.57
CA ILE A 196 12.06 11.89 -14.02
C ILE A 196 12.95 11.81 -15.27
N LYS A 197 13.92 10.88 -15.32
CA LYS A 197 14.78 10.67 -16.47
C LYS A 197 14.01 10.15 -17.70
N ALA A 198 13.13 9.18 -17.53
CA ALA A 198 12.26 8.70 -18.61
C ALA A 198 11.31 9.81 -19.10
N PHE A 199 10.81 10.64 -18.18
CA PHE A 199 9.94 11.76 -18.54
C PHE A 199 10.69 12.89 -19.26
N ALA A 200 12.00 13.04 -19.10
CA ALA A 200 12.79 13.97 -19.92
C ALA A 200 12.66 13.66 -21.41
N ILE A 201 12.71 12.38 -21.80
CA ILE A 201 12.49 11.92 -23.18
C ILE A 201 11.06 12.23 -23.64
N VAL A 202 10.09 12.09 -22.75
CA VAL A 202 8.69 12.42 -23.05
C VAL A 202 8.51 13.93 -23.25
N ALA A 203 9.09 14.77 -22.39
CA ALA A 203 8.98 16.22 -22.45
C ALA A 203 9.60 16.81 -23.72
N ASP A 204 10.68 16.22 -24.21
CA ASP A 204 11.30 16.60 -25.48
C ASP A 204 10.35 16.36 -26.67
N LYS A 205 9.66 15.22 -26.71
CA LYS A 205 8.75 14.84 -27.82
C LYS A 205 7.32 15.37 -27.67
N ARG A 206 6.89 15.62 -26.44
CA ARG A 206 5.54 16.10 -26.10
C ARG A 206 5.62 17.18 -25.02
N PRO A 207 6.09 18.39 -25.40
CA PRO A 207 6.35 19.49 -24.45
C PRO A 207 5.09 20.05 -23.77
N ASP A 208 3.92 19.65 -24.19
CA ASP A 208 2.63 20.01 -23.64
C ASP A 208 2.17 19.08 -22.51
N TRP A 209 2.87 17.94 -22.28
CA TRP A 209 2.59 17.03 -21.17
C TRP A 209 3.33 17.42 -19.89
N ARG A 210 2.74 17.06 -18.75
CA ARG A 210 3.25 17.36 -17.40
C ARG A 210 3.34 16.11 -16.55
N LEU A 211 4.40 16.01 -15.75
CA LEU A 211 4.54 15.00 -14.72
C LEU A 211 4.23 15.62 -13.36
N ARG A 212 3.26 15.05 -12.63
CA ARG A 212 2.90 15.45 -11.26
C ARG A 212 3.31 14.38 -10.28
N LEU A 213 4.18 14.73 -9.32
CA LEU A 213 4.68 13.86 -8.29
C LEU A 213 3.98 14.18 -6.96
N TYR A 214 3.16 13.24 -6.47
CA TYR A 214 2.46 13.36 -5.20
C TYR A 214 3.18 12.55 -4.13
N GLY A 215 3.50 13.20 -3.00
CA GLY A 215 4.19 12.55 -1.91
C GLY A 215 5.17 13.44 -1.18
N GLY A 216 6.09 12.81 -0.47
CA GLY A 216 7.16 13.46 0.26
C GLY A 216 8.14 12.44 0.80
N GLY A 217 9.34 12.88 1.15
CA GLY A 217 10.36 11.99 1.70
C GLY A 217 11.77 12.54 1.61
N PRO A 218 12.75 11.79 2.10
CA PRO A 218 14.14 12.23 2.20
C PRO A 218 14.80 12.51 0.84
N GLU A 219 14.31 11.91 -0.26
CA GLU A 219 14.85 12.12 -1.61
C GLU A 219 14.41 13.45 -2.25
N GLU A 220 13.51 14.23 -1.64
CA GLU A 220 12.96 15.45 -2.25
C GLU A 220 14.04 16.39 -2.78
N ARG A 221 15.05 16.69 -1.96
CA ARG A 221 16.15 17.61 -2.35
C ARG A 221 16.90 17.09 -3.58
N ARG A 222 17.19 15.79 -3.63
CA ARG A 222 17.90 15.13 -4.73
C ARG A 222 17.06 15.14 -6.00
N LEU A 223 15.77 14.81 -5.90
CA LEU A 223 14.86 14.80 -7.04
C LEU A 223 14.65 16.20 -7.63
N ARG A 224 14.52 17.24 -6.78
CA ARG A 224 14.42 18.63 -7.25
C ARG A 224 15.72 19.10 -7.92
N ALA A 225 16.88 18.65 -7.46
CA ALA A 225 18.16 18.92 -8.12
C ALA A 225 18.23 18.29 -9.51
N LEU A 226 17.80 17.03 -9.63
CA LEU A 226 17.73 16.32 -10.91
C LEU A 226 16.78 17.01 -11.92
N VAL A 227 15.62 17.50 -11.48
CA VAL A 227 14.70 18.25 -12.33
C VAL A 227 15.34 19.53 -12.88
N ARG A 228 16.16 20.24 -12.08
CA ARG A 228 16.90 21.43 -12.53
C ARG A 228 18.01 21.05 -13.50
N GLU A 229 18.78 20.01 -13.21
CA GLU A 229 19.86 19.48 -14.06
C GLU A 229 19.34 19.14 -15.47
N LEU A 230 18.18 18.49 -15.53
CA LEU A 230 17.52 18.10 -16.79
C LEU A 230 16.66 19.22 -17.41
N SER A 231 16.66 20.44 -16.86
CA SER A 231 15.87 21.58 -17.32
C SER A 231 14.35 21.32 -17.39
N LEU A 232 13.83 20.46 -16.54
CA LEU A 232 12.42 20.02 -16.51
C LEU A 232 11.51 20.86 -15.60
N HIS A 233 11.93 22.06 -15.18
CA HIS A 233 11.19 22.89 -14.21
C HIS A 233 9.77 23.29 -14.67
N ASN A 234 9.53 23.32 -16.00
CA ASN A 234 8.20 23.58 -16.57
C ASN A 234 7.41 22.30 -16.90
N HIS A 235 7.97 21.11 -16.64
CA HIS A 235 7.38 19.84 -17.01
C HIS A 235 7.12 18.92 -15.81
N VAL A 236 7.91 19.03 -14.72
CA VAL A 236 7.81 18.16 -13.53
C VAL A 236 7.43 18.99 -12.31
N TYR A 237 6.33 18.64 -11.67
CA TYR A 237 5.76 19.34 -10.53
C TYR A 237 5.73 18.46 -9.29
N PHE A 238 6.29 18.97 -8.20
CA PHE A 238 6.23 18.34 -6.88
C PHE A 238 5.01 18.88 -6.13
N MET A 239 3.97 18.07 -6.06
CA MET A 239 2.64 18.46 -5.56
C MET A 239 2.52 18.33 -4.03
N GLY A 240 3.50 17.69 -3.37
CA GLY A 240 3.42 17.42 -1.94
C GLY A 240 2.53 16.22 -1.58
N THR A 241 2.30 16.03 -0.29
CA THR A 241 1.47 14.94 0.23
C THR A 241 -0.01 15.31 0.20
N THR A 242 -0.85 14.36 -0.21
CA THR A 242 -2.31 14.51 -0.18
C THR A 242 -2.95 13.27 0.49
N PRO A 243 -3.98 13.43 1.31
CA PRO A 243 -4.79 12.31 1.79
C PRO A 243 -5.77 11.80 0.71
N ASP A 244 -6.08 12.63 -0.30
CA ASP A 244 -6.95 12.31 -1.44
C ASP A 244 -6.12 12.12 -2.72
N LEU A 245 -5.38 11.01 -2.76
CA LEU A 245 -4.59 10.66 -3.95
C LEU A 245 -5.49 10.25 -5.12
N ALA A 246 -6.63 9.65 -4.84
CA ALA A 246 -7.62 9.28 -5.85
C ALA A 246 -8.16 10.50 -6.62
N GLY A 247 -8.54 11.57 -5.90
CA GLY A 247 -8.97 12.82 -6.52
C GLY A 247 -7.90 13.47 -7.39
N GLU A 248 -6.64 13.29 -7.04
CA GLU A 248 -5.52 13.77 -7.86
C GLU A 248 -5.25 12.86 -9.07
N PHE A 249 -5.33 11.55 -8.91
CA PHE A 249 -5.20 10.60 -10.02
C PHE A 249 -6.33 10.74 -11.05
N ALA A 250 -7.54 11.03 -10.61
CA ALA A 250 -8.66 11.30 -11.51
C ALA A 250 -8.44 12.51 -12.44
N LYS A 251 -7.50 13.40 -12.13
CA LYS A 251 -7.09 14.51 -13.00
C LYS A 251 -6.02 14.09 -14.02
N ALA A 252 -5.45 12.90 -13.92
CA ALA A 252 -4.41 12.42 -14.80
C ALA A 252 -4.98 11.52 -15.92
N SER A 253 -4.25 11.41 -17.02
CA SER A 253 -4.56 10.50 -18.12
C SER A 253 -3.72 9.20 -18.06
N ILE A 254 -2.61 9.22 -17.32
CA ILE A 254 -1.72 8.07 -17.12
C ILE A 254 -1.17 8.16 -15.70
N VAL A 255 -1.06 7.03 -15.01
CA VAL A 255 -0.27 6.93 -13.77
C VAL A 255 0.97 6.11 -14.04
N ALA A 256 2.10 6.53 -13.49
CA ALA A 256 3.40 5.87 -13.68
C ALA A 256 4.03 5.49 -12.33
N THR A 257 4.68 4.33 -12.28
CA THR A 257 5.47 3.90 -11.13
C THR A 257 6.75 3.20 -11.59
N THR A 258 7.88 3.59 -10.96
CA THR A 258 9.21 3.06 -11.28
C THR A 258 9.86 2.39 -10.08
N SER A 259 9.05 1.94 -9.11
CA SER A 259 9.53 1.31 -7.88
C SER A 259 10.39 0.08 -8.17
N LEU A 260 11.57 -0.01 -7.55
CA LEU A 260 12.45 -1.18 -7.62
C LEU A 260 11.83 -2.37 -6.85
N THR A 261 11.18 -2.08 -5.72
CA THR A 261 10.39 -3.07 -4.99
C THR A 261 9.09 -2.42 -4.50
N GLU A 262 8.01 -3.14 -4.68
CA GLU A 262 6.67 -2.74 -4.25
C GLU A 262 5.89 -4.00 -3.88
N ASP A 263 5.65 -4.19 -2.60
CA ASP A 263 4.96 -5.40 -2.15
C ASP A 263 3.43 -5.30 -2.26
N LEU A 264 2.89 -4.07 -2.29
CA LEU A 264 1.46 -3.84 -2.19
C LEU A 264 0.86 -3.08 -3.38
N GLY A 265 1.48 -1.98 -3.81
CA GLY A 265 0.99 -1.21 -4.96
C GLY A 265 -0.34 -0.47 -4.76
N MET A 266 -0.70 -0.04 -3.54
CA MET A 266 -1.96 0.67 -3.30
C MET A 266 -2.20 1.87 -4.23
N ALA A 267 -1.15 2.64 -4.55
CA ALA A 267 -1.28 3.77 -5.48
C ALA A 267 -1.65 3.31 -6.91
N VAL A 268 -1.20 2.11 -7.31
CA VAL A 268 -1.60 1.49 -8.60
C VAL A 268 -3.09 1.15 -8.57
N LEU A 269 -3.56 0.51 -7.50
CA LEU A 269 -4.98 0.17 -7.34
C LEU A 269 -5.86 1.42 -7.25
N GLU A 270 -5.41 2.46 -6.55
CA GLU A 270 -6.13 3.75 -6.47
C GLU A 270 -6.24 4.42 -7.86
N ALA A 271 -5.19 4.35 -8.68
CA ALA A 271 -5.23 4.82 -10.07
C ALA A 271 -6.24 4.02 -10.90
N MET A 272 -6.22 2.69 -10.78
CA MET A 272 -7.17 1.81 -11.48
C MET A 272 -8.62 2.08 -11.02
N GLY A 273 -8.84 2.34 -9.75
CA GLY A 273 -10.13 2.75 -9.20
C GLY A 273 -10.69 4.04 -9.82
N CYS A 274 -9.80 4.95 -10.23
CA CYS A 274 -10.15 6.17 -10.98
C CYS A 274 -10.31 5.93 -12.49
N GLY A 275 -10.09 4.72 -12.98
CA GLY A 275 -10.08 4.40 -14.40
C GLY A 275 -8.87 5.00 -15.13
N VAL A 276 -7.70 5.05 -14.49
CA VAL A 276 -6.48 5.57 -15.10
C VAL A 276 -5.53 4.40 -15.39
N PRO A 277 -5.09 4.21 -16.66
CA PRO A 277 -4.14 3.17 -17.01
C PRO A 277 -2.77 3.43 -16.35
N VAL A 278 -2.10 2.34 -15.98
CA VAL A 278 -0.82 2.40 -15.28
C VAL A 278 0.32 1.95 -16.17
N VAL A 279 1.44 2.68 -16.13
CA VAL A 279 2.74 2.24 -16.70
C VAL A 279 3.66 1.92 -15.51
N ALA A 280 4.19 0.72 -15.47
CA ALA A 280 5.05 0.24 -14.40
C ALA A 280 6.19 -0.63 -14.93
N PHE A 281 7.30 -0.70 -14.18
CA PHE A 281 8.29 -1.76 -14.42
C PHE A 281 7.79 -3.11 -13.90
N ASP A 282 8.18 -4.19 -14.56
CA ASP A 282 7.79 -5.56 -14.20
C ASP A 282 8.64 -6.17 -13.07
N GLY A 283 9.69 -5.50 -12.63
CA GLY A 283 10.54 -5.96 -11.53
C GLY A 283 9.89 -5.86 -10.15
N ALA A 284 8.95 -4.92 -9.97
CA ALA A 284 8.27 -4.73 -8.69
C ALA A 284 7.03 -5.64 -8.57
N ARG A 285 6.95 -6.42 -7.47
CA ARG A 285 5.88 -7.41 -7.26
C ARG A 285 4.47 -6.82 -7.35
N GLY A 286 4.16 -5.78 -6.58
CA GLY A 286 2.81 -5.21 -6.53
C GLY A 286 2.27 -4.82 -7.90
N PRO A 287 2.92 -3.95 -8.68
CA PRO A 287 2.51 -3.63 -10.03
C PRO A 287 2.38 -4.86 -10.95
N ARG A 288 3.31 -5.81 -10.85
CA ARG A 288 3.30 -7.04 -11.66
C ARG A 288 2.07 -7.92 -11.40
N GLU A 289 1.53 -7.91 -10.20
CA GLU A 289 0.32 -8.68 -9.84
C GLU A 289 -0.98 -8.02 -10.36
N PHE A 290 -0.99 -6.70 -10.49
CA PHE A 290 -2.20 -5.94 -10.83
C PHE A 290 -2.23 -5.46 -12.27
N VAL A 291 -1.07 -5.13 -12.85
CA VAL A 291 -0.97 -4.59 -14.20
C VAL A 291 -0.82 -5.72 -15.21
N ALA A 292 -1.75 -5.80 -16.14
CA ALA A 292 -1.70 -6.70 -17.30
C ALA A 292 -1.54 -5.86 -18.57
N THR A 293 -0.42 -6.04 -19.27
CA THR A 293 -0.11 -5.30 -20.49
C THR A 293 -1.19 -5.51 -21.56
N GLY A 294 -1.73 -4.41 -22.08
CA GLY A 294 -2.78 -4.42 -23.10
C GLY A 294 -4.20 -4.54 -22.55
N TYR A 295 -4.37 -4.78 -21.24
CA TYR A 295 -5.67 -4.88 -20.60
C TYR A 295 -6.00 -3.67 -19.70
N ASN A 296 -5.15 -3.37 -18.72
CA ASN A 296 -5.36 -2.30 -17.75
C ASN A 296 -4.15 -1.36 -17.57
N GLY A 297 -3.07 -1.61 -18.32
CA GLY A 297 -1.85 -0.82 -18.25
C GLY A 297 -0.75 -1.38 -19.16
N VAL A 298 0.49 -1.03 -18.82
CA VAL A 298 1.70 -1.50 -19.52
C VAL A 298 2.76 -1.86 -18.48
N LEU A 299 3.25 -3.09 -18.51
CA LEU A 299 4.46 -3.52 -17.81
C LEU A 299 5.66 -3.37 -18.75
N VAL A 300 6.69 -2.69 -18.28
CA VAL A 300 7.93 -2.47 -19.00
C VAL A 300 9.03 -3.36 -18.40
N PRO A 301 9.74 -4.16 -19.20
CA PRO A 301 10.79 -5.03 -18.68
C PRO A 301 11.97 -4.20 -18.15
N GLU A 302 12.57 -4.66 -17.04
CA GLU A 302 13.81 -4.10 -16.51
C GLU A 302 15.02 -4.72 -17.21
N THR A 303 15.51 -4.05 -18.23
CA THR A 303 16.65 -4.45 -19.06
C THR A 303 17.57 -3.27 -19.31
N GLU A 304 18.67 -3.47 -20.03
CA GLU A 304 19.48 -2.37 -20.54
C GLU A 304 18.61 -1.48 -21.47
N GLY A 305 18.65 -0.17 -21.29
CA GLY A 305 17.79 0.78 -22.03
C GLY A 305 16.34 0.84 -21.49
N ASP A 306 16.09 0.40 -20.28
CA ASP A 306 14.75 0.34 -19.71
C ASP A 306 14.06 1.71 -19.53
N LEU A 307 14.84 2.79 -19.39
CA LEU A 307 14.30 4.15 -19.32
C LEU A 307 13.71 4.60 -20.67
N GLU A 308 14.38 4.28 -21.76
CA GLU A 308 13.90 4.53 -23.12
C GLU A 308 12.65 3.70 -23.43
N LEU A 309 12.61 2.44 -22.98
CA LEU A 309 11.43 1.58 -23.10
C LEU A 309 10.26 2.14 -22.26
N PHE A 310 10.53 2.64 -21.04
CA PHE A 310 9.50 3.25 -20.20
C PHE A 310 8.97 4.54 -20.84
N ALA A 311 9.85 5.39 -21.36
CA ALA A 311 9.46 6.59 -22.11
C ALA A 311 8.64 6.25 -23.35
N ALA A 312 9.02 5.21 -24.10
CA ALA A 312 8.28 4.73 -25.27
C ALA A 312 6.87 4.23 -24.87
N ALA A 313 6.74 3.51 -23.76
CA ALA A 313 5.45 3.07 -23.25
C ALA A 313 4.55 4.27 -22.86
N LEU A 314 5.10 5.29 -22.22
CA LEU A 314 4.38 6.53 -21.94
C LEU A 314 3.94 7.24 -23.22
N LEU A 315 4.84 7.42 -24.20
CA LEU A 315 4.55 8.06 -25.49
C LEU A 315 3.47 7.31 -26.27
N ALA A 316 3.52 5.98 -26.28
CA ALA A 316 2.50 5.17 -26.95
C ALA A 316 1.10 5.37 -26.37
N LEU A 317 0.99 5.61 -25.05
CA LEU A 317 -0.27 5.95 -24.41
C LEU A 317 -0.64 7.44 -24.55
N ILE A 318 0.34 8.33 -24.62
CA ILE A 318 0.16 9.77 -24.85
C ILE A 318 -0.45 10.00 -26.23
N ASP A 319 0.01 9.29 -27.22
CA ASP A 319 -0.37 9.48 -28.63
C ASP A 319 -1.66 8.76 -29.02
N ASP A 320 -2.10 7.78 -28.23
CA ASP A 320 -3.28 6.98 -28.53
C ASP A 320 -4.34 7.09 -27.40
N GLU A 321 -5.24 8.05 -27.52
CA GLU A 321 -6.36 8.22 -26.58
C GLU A 321 -7.31 7.02 -26.57
N ARG A 322 -7.54 6.38 -27.70
CA ARG A 322 -8.43 5.21 -27.78
C ARG A 322 -7.86 4.07 -26.95
N ARG A 323 -6.55 3.83 -27.08
CA ARG A 323 -5.85 2.85 -26.27
C ARG A 323 -5.91 3.18 -24.78
N ARG A 324 -5.70 4.44 -24.37
CA ARG A 324 -5.85 4.85 -22.97
C ARG A 324 -7.25 4.53 -22.44
N ARG A 325 -8.31 4.86 -23.22
CA ARG A 325 -9.70 4.59 -22.83
C ARG A 325 -10.01 3.09 -22.75
N SER A 326 -9.45 2.29 -23.65
CA SER A 326 -9.57 0.83 -23.59
C SER A 326 -8.92 0.25 -22.33
N LEU A 327 -7.69 0.67 -22.02
CA LEU A 327 -6.99 0.25 -20.80
C LEU A 327 -7.69 0.72 -19.51
N ALA A 328 -8.35 1.88 -19.56
CA ALA A 328 -9.14 2.39 -18.44
C ALA A 328 -10.29 1.48 -18.07
N ALA A 329 -10.98 0.90 -19.06
CA ALA A 329 -12.05 -0.06 -18.79
C ALA A 329 -11.52 -1.29 -18.04
N GLY A 330 -10.38 -1.84 -18.47
CA GLY A 330 -9.72 -2.95 -17.77
C GLY A 330 -9.19 -2.56 -16.37
N ALA A 331 -8.73 -1.32 -16.20
CA ALA A 331 -8.32 -0.80 -14.89
C ALA A 331 -9.50 -0.78 -13.91
N LEU A 332 -10.67 -0.31 -14.35
CA LEU A 332 -11.89 -0.30 -13.56
C LEU A 332 -12.35 -1.71 -13.19
N ASP A 333 -12.32 -2.64 -14.15
CA ASP A 333 -12.66 -4.04 -13.90
C ASP A 333 -11.72 -4.67 -12.85
N THR A 334 -10.43 -4.37 -12.93
CA THR A 334 -9.47 -4.81 -11.91
C THR A 334 -9.81 -4.25 -10.53
N ALA A 335 -10.16 -2.95 -10.46
CA ALA A 335 -10.48 -2.29 -9.20
C ALA A 335 -11.74 -2.84 -8.52
N VAL A 336 -12.73 -3.34 -9.27
CA VAL A 336 -13.96 -3.96 -8.72
C VAL A 336 -13.62 -5.14 -7.80
N ARG A 337 -12.64 -5.97 -8.15
CA ARG A 337 -12.20 -7.09 -7.31
C ARG A 337 -11.58 -6.67 -5.98
N HIS A 338 -11.18 -5.41 -5.88
CA HIS A 338 -10.63 -4.77 -4.68
C HIS A 338 -11.66 -3.90 -3.94
N ALA A 339 -12.94 -3.97 -4.33
CA ALA A 339 -14.01 -3.27 -3.62
C ALA A 339 -14.05 -3.72 -2.16
N ALA A 340 -14.32 -2.79 -1.25
CA ALA A 340 -14.26 -3.05 0.19
C ALA A 340 -15.18 -4.20 0.61
N GLY A 341 -16.40 -4.27 0.06
CA GLY A 341 -17.35 -5.36 0.31
C GLY A 341 -16.83 -6.73 -0.12
N GLU A 342 -16.29 -6.83 -1.35
CA GLU A 342 -15.71 -8.07 -1.88
C GLU A 342 -14.56 -8.59 -1.02
N VAL A 343 -13.70 -7.68 -0.59
CA VAL A 343 -12.56 -8.04 0.28
C VAL A 343 -13.03 -8.41 1.68
N ALA A 344 -14.03 -7.72 2.22
CA ALA A 344 -14.61 -8.06 3.52
C ALA A 344 -15.21 -9.48 3.51
N GLU A 345 -15.92 -9.87 2.45
CA GLU A 345 -16.50 -11.22 2.30
C GLU A 345 -15.39 -12.30 2.24
N GLN A 346 -14.28 -12.05 1.56
CA GLN A 346 -13.14 -12.97 1.56
C GLN A 346 -12.56 -13.15 2.96
N TRP A 347 -12.43 -12.06 3.73
CA TRP A 347 -11.97 -12.13 5.11
C TRP A 347 -12.95 -12.83 6.04
N GLU A 348 -14.25 -12.58 5.90
CA GLU A 348 -15.30 -13.25 6.68
C GLU A 348 -15.32 -14.76 6.42
N LYS A 349 -15.22 -15.17 5.15
CA LYS A 349 -15.08 -16.57 4.77
C LYS A 349 -13.87 -17.20 5.44
N LEU A 350 -12.70 -16.59 5.31
CA LEU A 350 -11.46 -17.08 5.94
C LEU A 350 -11.63 -17.22 7.47
N ILE A 351 -12.19 -16.20 8.14
CA ILE A 351 -12.42 -16.23 9.58
C ILE A 351 -13.38 -17.36 9.96
N GLY A 352 -14.42 -17.59 9.13
CA GLY A 352 -15.36 -18.70 9.31
C GLY A 352 -14.70 -20.07 9.19
N ASP A 353 -13.85 -20.26 8.19
CA ASP A 353 -13.13 -21.51 7.92
C ASP A 353 -12.07 -21.85 9.01
N LEU A 354 -11.59 -20.86 9.75
CA LEU A 354 -10.60 -21.01 10.81
C LEU A 354 -11.19 -21.25 12.21
N ARG A 355 -12.52 -21.14 12.37
CA ARG A 355 -13.25 -21.35 13.65
C ARG A 355 -13.72 -22.78 13.82
#